data_d5bc5841eaac2cd506a1252a4e2966f5
#
_entry.id   d5bc5841eaac2cd506a1252a4e2966f5
#
_cell.length_a   1.000
_cell.length_b   1.000
_cell.length_c   1.000
_cell.angle_alpha   90.00
_cell.angle_beta   90.00
_cell.angle_gamma   90.00
#
_symmetry.space_group_name_H-M   'P 1'
#
loop_
_entity.id
_entity.type
_entity.pdbx_description
1 polymer ?
#
loop_
_entity_poly.entity_id
_entity_poly.type
_entity_poly.pdbx_seq_one_letter_code
_entity_poly.pdbx_strand_id
1 'polypeptide(L)'
;MTERERFDYQENRIRLMVERGCKCEVCGKPLHLSNLQIAHRITKAKSYLKQYGKSVIHHPLNLATVCSLRCNSAVLLDPKTHPIEAQDLIRRIHENQGD
;
A
#
# COMPACT_ATOMS: atom_id res chain seq x y z
N MET A 1 -15.94 2.30 -11.93
CA MET A 1 -16.08 1.71 -10.57
C MET A 1 -17.54 1.74 -10.16
N THR A 2 -18.09 0.61 -9.73
CA THR A 2 -19.47 0.51 -9.26
C THR A 2 -19.60 1.09 -7.85
N GLU A 3 -20.83 1.35 -7.39
CA GLU A 3 -21.08 1.82 -6.02
C GLU A 3 -20.54 0.84 -4.98
N ARG A 4 -20.75 -0.46 -5.22
CA ARG A 4 -20.27 -1.51 -4.32
C ARG A 4 -18.75 -1.52 -4.23
N GLU A 5 -18.05 -1.36 -5.34
CA GLU A 5 -16.59 -1.29 -5.37
C GLU A 5 -16.07 -0.07 -4.62
N ARG A 6 -16.75 1.07 -4.76
CA ARG A 6 -16.38 2.29 -4.02
C ARG A 6 -16.56 2.11 -2.52
N PHE A 7 -17.64 1.47 -2.12
CA PHE A 7 -17.91 1.19 -0.70
C PHE A 7 -16.85 0.28 -0.12
N ASP A 8 -16.54 -0.81 -0.81
CA ASP A 8 -15.51 -1.76 -0.37
C ASP A 8 -14.14 -1.10 -0.29
N TYR A 9 -13.81 -0.24 -1.25
CA TYR A 9 -12.54 0.49 -1.27
C TYR A 9 -12.43 1.41 -0.05
N GLN A 10 -13.49 2.16 0.26
CA GLN A 10 -13.49 3.07 1.41
C GLN A 10 -13.38 2.32 2.73
N GLU A 11 -14.10 1.21 2.87
CA GLU A 11 -14.00 0.37 4.07
C GLU A 11 -12.60 -0.16 4.27
N ASN A 12 -11.97 -0.64 3.20
CA ASN A 12 -10.62 -1.18 3.26
C ASN A 12 -9.59 -0.11 3.64
N ARG A 13 -9.75 1.11 3.14
CA ARG A 13 -8.91 2.24 3.52
C ARG A 13 -9.01 2.55 5.01
N ILE A 14 -10.23 2.62 5.52
CA ILE A 14 -10.50 2.91 6.94
C ILE A 14 -9.94 1.80 7.80
N ARG A 15 -10.17 0.55 7.44
CA ARG A 15 -9.67 -0.59 8.19
C ARG A 15 -8.16 -0.57 8.28
N LEU A 16 -7.49 -0.32 7.17
CA LEU A 16 -6.03 -0.27 7.14
C LEU A 16 -5.51 0.88 8.00
N MET A 17 -6.15 2.05 7.94
CA MET A 17 -5.79 3.20 8.77
C MET A 17 -5.88 2.85 10.26
N VAL A 18 -6.99 2.22 10.67
CA VAL A 18 -7.20 1.82 12.07
C VAL A 18 -6.15 0.79 12.50
N GLU A 19 -5.90 -0.22 11.69
CA GLU A 19 -4.89 -1.25 11.98
C GLU A 19 -3.48 -0.66 12.14
N ARG A 20 -3.20 0.44 11.44
CA ARG A 20 -1.90 1.11 11.50
C ARG A 20 -1.85 2.22 12.54
N GLY A 21 -2.86 2.32 13.43
CA GLY A 21 -2.88 3.25 14.55
C GLY A 21 -3.31 4.67 14.22
N CYS A 22 -3.95 4.88 13.07
CA CYS A 22 -4.45 6.20 12.65
C CYS A 22 -3.36 7.27 12.60
N LYS A 23 -2.15 6.89 12.21
CA LYS A 23 -1.02 7.80 12.08
C LYS A 23 -0.32 7.58 10.75
N CYS A 24 0.22 8.65 10.18
CA CYS A 24 1.06 8.55 9.00
C CYS A 24 2.28 7.68 9.28
N GLU A 25 2.51 6.67 8.46
CA GLU A 25 3.61 5.74 8.68
C GLU A 25 4.98 6.37 8.42
N VAL A 26 5.03 7.55 7.80
CA VAL A 26 6.27 8.26 7.51
C VAL A 26 6.57 9.33 8.55
N CYS A 27 5.62 10.27 8.78
CA CYS A 27 5.88 11.43 9.63
C CYS A 27 5.19 11.38 11.01
N GLY A 28 4.32 10.39 11.23
CA GLY A 28 3.62 10.22 12.50
C GLY A 28 2.44 11.16 12.72
N LYS A 29 2.10 11.99 11.75
CA LYS A 29 0.97 12.92 11.86
C LYS A 29 -0.34 12.14 11.98
N PRO A 30 -1.29 12.59 12.84
CA PRO A 30 -2.58 11.92 12.93
C PRO A 30 -3.31 11.88 11.60
N LEU A 31 -3.91 10.72 11.29
CA LEU A 31 -4.67 10.52 10.07
C LEU A 31 -6.16 10.60 10.33
N HIS A 32 -6.86 11.26 9.41
CA HIS A 32 -8.31 11.36 9.35
C HIS A 32 -8.73 11.01 7.93
N LEU A 33 -10.02 10.79 7.71
CA LEU A 33 -10.50 10.49 6.37
C LEU A 33 -10.17 11.60 5.36
N SER A 34 -10.05 12.84 5.83
CA SER A 34 -9.78 14.00 4.98
C SER A 34 -8.35 14.07 4.47
N ASN A 35 -7.37 13.51 5.21
CA ASN A 35 -5.96 13.55 4.80
C ASN A 35 -5.37 12.18 4.50
N LEU A 36 -6.15 11.11 4.64
CA LEU A 36 -5.67 9.75 4.41
C LEU A 36 -5.36 9.50 2.93
N GLN A 37 -4.15 8.99 2.67
CA GLN A 37 -3.77 8.47 1.37
C GLN A 37 -3.22 7.07 1.53
N ILE A 38 -3.56 6.18 0.59
CA ILE A 38 -3.01 4.83 0.56
C ILE A 38 -1.88 4.83 -0.47
N ALA A 39 -0.67 4.59 0.00
CA ALA A 39 0.51 4.55 -0.85
C ALA A 39 0.87 3.10 -1.18
N HIS A 40 1.26 2.86 -2.41
CA HIS A 40 1.81 1.57 -2.83
C HIS A 40 3.34 1.64 -2.77
N ARG A 41 3.97 0.70 -2.07
CA ARG A 41 5.44 0.65 -2.01
C ARG A 41 6.00 0.29 -3.38
N ILE A 42 5.52 -0.80 -3.98
CA ILE A 42 5.75 -1.11 -5.39
C ILE A 42 4.53 -0.58 -6.13
N THR A 43 4.76 0.29 -7.12
CA THR A 43 3.66 1.01 -7.77
C THR A 43 2.72 0.10 -8.55
N LYS A 44 1.51 0.58 -8.78
CA LYS A 44 0.50 -0.13 -9.57
C LYS A 44 0.64 0.10 -11.08
N ALA A 45 1.85 0.41 -11.54
CA ALA A 45 2.14 0.53 -12.96
C ALA A 45 1.84 -0.79 -13.67
N LYS A 46 1.40 -0.71 -14.94
CA LYS A 46 1.01 -1.89 -15.70
C LYS A 46 2.10 -2.97 -15.74
N SER A 47 3.36 -2.56 -15.88
CA SER A 47 4.49 -3.49 -15.93
C SER A 47 4.62 -4.29 -14.64
N TYR A 48 4.44 -3.65 -13.48
CA TYR A 48 4.52 -4.32 -12.18
C TYR A 48 3.29 -5.15 -11.89
N LEU A 49 2.10 -4.68 -12.29
CA LEU A 49 0.89 -5.49 -12.18
C LEU A 49 1.00 -6.77 -12.99
N LYS A 50 1.59 -6.69 -14.18
CA LYS A 50 1.81 -7.85 -15.04
C LYS A 50 2.86 -8.78 -14.47
N GLN A 51 3.95 -8.23 -13.92
CA GLN A 51 5.08 -9.00 -13.40
C GLN A 51 4.76 -9.70 -12.09
N TYR A 52 4.10 -9.02 -11.16
CA TYR A 52 3.88 -9.50 -9.79
C TYR A 52 2.45 -9.93 -9.52
N GLY A 53 1.49 -9.41 -10.26
CA GLY A 53 0.06 -9.72 -10.10
C GLY A 53 -0.65 -8.77 -9.14
N LYS A 54 -1.96 -8.67 -9.30
CA LYS A 54 -2.79 -7.79 -8.47
C LYS A 54 -2.75 -8.17 -6.99
N SER A 55 -2.69 -9.47 -6.70
CA SER A 55 -2.70 -9.93 -5.31
C SER A 55 -1.46 -9.48 -4.54
N VAL A 56 -0.32 -9.31 -5.22
CA VAL A 56 0.90 -8.78 -4.62
C VAL A 56 0.83 -7.25 -4.53
N ILE A 57 0.52 -6.59 -5.63
CA ILE A 57 0.52 -5.12 -5.70
C ILE A 57 -0.48 -4.50 -4.72
N HIS A 58 -1.66 -5.10 -4.57
CA HIS A 58 -2.69 -4.61 -3.66
C HIS A 58 -2.70 -5.29 -2.29
N HIS A 59 -1.70 -6.10 -1.98
CA HIS A 59 -1.58 -6.74 -0.68
C HIS A 59 -1.31 -5.69 0.41
N PRO A 60 -1.90 -5.84 1.61
CA PRO A 60 -1.69 -4.87 2.70
C PRO A 60 -0.23 -4.59 3.03
N LEU A 61 0.66 -5.58 2.91
CA LEU A 61 2.10 -5.37 3.15
C LEU A 61 2.74 -4.44 2.12
N ASN A 62 2.14 -4.31 0.94
CA ASN A 62 2.60 -3.37 -0.09
C ASN A 62 1.96 -1.99 0.06
N LEU A 63 1.08 -1.80 1.02
CA LEU A 63 0.35 -0.56 1.22
C LEU A 63 0.82 0.14 2.48
N ALA A 64 0.79 1.48 2.44
CA ALA A 64 1.09 2.30 3.60
C ALA A 64 0.03 3.38 3.73
N THR A 65 -0.31 3.74 4.97
CA THR A 65 -1.23 4.83 5.24
C THR A 65 -0.43 6.09 5.53
N VAL A 66 -0.64 7.12 4.73
CA VAL A 66 0.15 8.36 4.78
C VAL A 66 -0.76 9.58 4.68
N CYS A 67 -0.20 10.77 5.00
CA CYS A 67 -1.00 11.99 5.10
C CYS A 67 -0.87 12.93 3.91
N SER A 68 0.05 12.67 2.98
CA SER A 68 0.33 13.60 1.88
C SER A 68 1.03 12.89 0.73
N LEU A 69 1.11 13.58 -0.41
CA LEU A 69 1.86 13.09 -1.56
C LEU A 69 3.36 12.97 -1.26
N ARG A 70 3.88 13.86 -0.41
CA ARG A 70 5.28 13.81 0.02
C ARG A 70 5.56 12.51 0.76
N CYS A 71 4.71 12.17 1.73
CA CYS A 71 4.87 10.93 2.48
C CYS A 71 4.60 9.71 1.61
N ASN A 72 3.69 9.81 0.66
CA ASN A 72 3.43 8.76 -0.32
C ASN A 72 4.70 8.43 -1.12
N SER A 73 5.41 9.46 -1.58
CA SER A 73 6.67 9.26 -2.31
C SER A 73 7.77 8.66 -1.43
N ALA A 74 7.75 8.97 -0.14
CA ALA A 74 8.78 8.51 0.79
C ALA A 74 8.73 6.99 1.04
N VAL A 75 7.58 6.34 0.85
CA VAL A 75 7.45 4.88 1.04
C VAL A 75 7.73 4.09 -0.24
N LEU A 76 7.99 4.78 -1.35
CA LEU A 76 8.19 4.14 -2.65
C LEU A 76 9.37 3.18 -2.61
N LEU A 77 9.15 1.96 -3.07
CA LEU A 77 10.16 0.91 -3.14
C LEU A 77 10.24 0.44 -4.59
N ASP A 78 11.12 1.08 -5.36
CA ASP A 78 11.27 0.78 -6.78
C ASP A 78 12.15 -0.48 -6.94
N PRO A 79 11.62 -1.55 -7.56
CA PRO A 79 12.41 -2.78 -7.78
C PRO A 79 13.66 -2.57 -8.63
N LYS A 80 13.69 -1.52 -9.44
CA LYS A 80 14.86 -1.21 -10.28
C LYS A 80 16.02 -0.64 -9.49
N THR A 81 15.73 0.18 -8.47
CA THR A 81 16.76 0.83 -7.66
C THR A 81 16.97 0.13 -6.32
N HIS A 82 15.98 -0.63 -5.84
CA HIS A 82 16.05 -1.36 -4.56
C HIS A 82 15.59 -2.80 -4.75
N PRO A 83 16.31 -3.58 -5.58
CA PRO A 83 15.85 -4.94 -5.91
C PRO A 83 15.82 -5.90 -4.72
N ILE A 84 16.75 -5.79 -3.81
CA ILE A 84 16.84 -6.69 -2.64
C ILE A 84 15.65 -6.46 -1.72
N GLU A 85 15.38 -5.21 -1.40
CA GLU A 85 14.26 -4.83 -0.52
C GLU A 85 12.91 -5.19 -1.16
N ALA A 86 12.79 -4.98 -2.47
CA ALA A 86 11.57 -5.33 -3.20
C ALA A 86 11.33 -6.84 -3.18
N GLN A 87 12.37 -7.64 -3.41
CA GLN A 87 12.27 -9.10 -3.36
C GLN A 87 11.91 -9.59 -1.96
N ASP A 88 12.48 -8.98 -0.93
CA ASP A 88 12.16 -9.32 0.45
C ASP A 88 10.68 -9.05 0.77
N LEU A 89 10.17 -7.91 0.32
CA LEU A 89 8.76 -7.56 0.49
C LEU A 89 7.87 -8.57 -0.23
N ILE A 90 8.19 -8.90 -1.47
CA ILE A 90 7.42 -9.86 -2.26
C ILE A 90 7.43 -11.23 -1.59
N ARG A 91 8.56 -11.66 -1.07
CA ARG A 91 8.69 -12.94 -0.34
C ARG A 91 7.76 -12.94 0.87
N ARG A 92 7.74 -11.88 1.66
CA ARG A 92 6.85 -11.76 2.82
C ARG A 92 5.38 -11.82 2.43
N ILE A 93 5.03 -11.19 1.30
CA ILE A 93 3.66 -11.22 0.79
C ILE A 93 3.28 -12.65 0.43
N HIS A 94 4.14 -13.38 -0.27
CA HIS A 94 3.89 -14.77 -0.63
C HIS A 94 3.77 -15.67 0.60
N GLU A 95 4.59 -15.46 1.61
CA GLU A 95 4.51 -16.20 2.87
C GLU A 95 3.16 -16.00 3.55
N ASN A 96 2.61 -14.79 3.47
CA ASN A 96 1.30 -14.49 4.03
C ASN A 96 0.13 -15.02 3.20
N GLN A 97 0.34 -15.23 1.91
CA GLN A 97 -0.68 -15.77 1.01
C GLN A 97 -0.68 -17.30 0.98
N GLY A 98 0.39 -17.93 1.43
CA GLY A 98 0.59 -19.37 1.32
C GLY A 98 -0.22 -20.21 2.29
N ASP A 99 -1.01 -19.58 3.10
CA ASP A 99 -1.84 -20.28 4.11
C ASP A 99 -3.24 -20.64 3.57
#